data_7e57f912b9df545e0711b485279c26ad
#
_entry.id   7e57f912b9df545e0711b485279c26ad
#
_cell.length_a   1.000
_cell.length_b   1.000
_cell.length_c   1.000
_cell.angle_alpha   90.00
_cell.angle_beta   90.00
_cell.angle_gamma   90.00
#
_symmetry.space_group_name_H-M   'P 1'
#
loop_
_entity.id
_entity.type
_entity.pdbx_description
1 polymer ?
#
loop_
_entity_poly.entity_id
_entity_poly.type
_entity_poly.pdbx_seq_one_letter_code
_entity_poly.pdbx_strand_id
1 'polypeptide(L)'
;DEVTDMSFMFNGCKKIKNLDLFHFNTEKVTNMKNIFADMISLNDLKITKFGTSNVQDMSYMFYNNENIENLELFSFETKNVKDMSYMFSGCKKIKKLELDNFFTNDNLEKINSMFSSCYNLEKISMTNINTKNIKDMSHLFENCYSLSSLEITTTEFITTNVIDMNNMFLNCESLPEIKINFDTKLVQDMSGMFQGCKALQNINLDGFDTSLVHNLKNMFYGCESLLSLDLNKFKTNNVSDMSFMFYECKKLEKIENINNLDTSKVENMEGMFQGC
;
A
#
# COMPACT_ATOMS: atom_id res chain seq x y z
N ASP A 1 -26.23 -22.81 -8.79
CA ASP A 1 -25.23 -23.44 -7.89
C ASP A 1 -23.97 -23.97 -8.60
N GLU A 2 -23.76 -23.60 -9.87
CA GLU A 2 -22.58 -24.02 -10.66
C GLU A 2 -21.70 -22.83 -11.11
N VAL A 3 -21.99 -21.63 -10.62
CA VAL A 3 -21.25 -20.41 -10.99
C VAL A 3 -19.86 -20.44 -10.39
N THR A 4 -18.83 -20.33 -11.24
CA THR A 4 -17.42 -20.30 -10.86
C THR A 4 -16.75 -18.97 -11.13
N ASP A 5 -17.32 -18.12 -11.99
CA ASP A 5 -16.81 -16.81 -12.34
C ASP A 5 -17.91 -15.74 -12.19
N MET A 6 -17.66 -14.75 -11.33
CA MET A 6 -18.52 -13.58 -11.11
C MET A 6 -17.78 -12.28 -11.42
N SER A 7 -16.66 -12.36 -12.15
CA SER A 7 -15.89 -11.18 -12.52
C SER A 7 -16.75 -10.16 -13.27
N PHE A 8 -16.54 -8.88 -12.97
CA PHE A 8 -17.25 -7.74 -13.59
C PHE A 8 -18.78 -7.72 -13.47
N MET A 9 -19.41 -8.58 -12.65
CA MET A 9 -20.85 -8.76 -12.62
C MET A 9 -21.63 -7.45 -12.37
N PHE A 10 -21.15 -6.58 -11.49
CA PHE A 10 -21.76 -5.28 -11.19
C PHE A 10 -20.84 -4.10 -11.58
N ASN A 11 -19.75 -4.39 -12.33
CA ASN A 11 -18.80 -3.35 -12.72
C ASN A 11 -19.50 -2.19 -13.44
N GLY A 12 -19.22 -0.96 -13.01
CA GLY A 12 -19.80 0.23 -13.63
C GLY A 12 -21.29 0.44 -13.40
N CYS A 13 -21.92 -0.27 -12.48
CA CYS A 13 -23.32 -0.02 -12.08
C CYS A 13 -23.44 1.27 -11.25
N LYS A 14 -23.14 2.42 -11.88
CA LYS A 14 -22.93 3.73 -11.23
C LYS A 14 -24.14 4.30 -10.50
N LYS A 15 -25.35 3.81 -10.76
CA LYS A 15 -26.58 4.35 -10.15
C LYS A 15 -27.10 3.55 -8.97
N ILE A 16 -26.58 2.34 -8.75
CA ILE A 16 -26.97 1.49 -7.63
C ILE A 16 -26.41 2.11 -6.34
N LYS A 17 -27.29 2.36 -5.38
CA LYS A 17 -26.94 2.90 -4.06
C LYS A 17 -26.87 1.83 -2.98
N ASN A 18 -27.78 0.86 -3.05
CA ASN A 18 -27.88 -0.24 -2.10
C ASN A 18 -27.97 -1.55 -2.85
N LEU A 19 -27.19 -2.53 -2.42
CA LEU A 19 -27.16 -3.85 -3.06
C LEU A 19 -27.16 -4.93 -1.97
N ASP A 20 -28.17 -5.79 -2.00
CA ASP A 20 -28.30 -6.91 -1.06
C ASP A 20 -28.14 -8.22 -1.83
N LEU A 21 -27.05 -8.93 -1.53
CA LEU A 21 -26.69 -10.21 -2.14
C LEU A 21 -26.74 -11.36 -1.13
N PHE A 22 -27.47 -11.20 -0.04
CA PHE A 22 -27.57 -12.18 1.04
C PHE A 22 -27.92 -13.62 0.58
N HIS A 23 -28.68 -13.74 -0.53
CA HIS A 23 -29.12 -15.03 -1.08
C HIS A 23 -28.21 -15.60 -2.18
N PHE A 24 -27.14 -14.89 -2.54
CA PHE A 24 -26.21 -15.39 -3.55
C PHE A 24 -25.37 -16.54 -2.99
N ASN A 25 -25.39 -17.67 -3.68
CA ASN A 25 -24.48 -18.77 -3.41
C ASN A 25 -23.18 -18.57 -4.19
N THR A 26 -22.08 -18.35 -3.49
CA THR A 26 -20.76 -18.08 -4.07
C THR A 26 -19.72 -19.14 -3.70
N GLU A 27 -20.15 -20.27 -3.12
CA GLU A 27 -19.25 -21.33 -2.61
C GLU A 27 -18.31 -21.91 -3.68
N LYS A 28 -18.72 -21.95 -4.95
CA LYS A 28 -17.91 -22.47 -6.06
C LYS A 28 -17.17 -21.39 -6.84
N VAL A 29 -17.34 -20.12 -6.47
CA VAL A 29 -16.73 -19.01 -7.20
C VAL A 29 -15.22 -18.97 -6.96
N THR A 30 -14.48 -18.92 -8.06
CA THR A 30 -13.00 -18.83 -8.03
C THR A 30 -12.48 -17.47 -8.50
N ASN A 31 -13.32 -16.66 -9.16
CA ASN A 31 -12.95 -15.35 -9.70
C ASN A 31 -14.01 -14.30 -9.35
N MET A 32 -13.60 -13.28 -8.58
CA MET A 32 -14.42 -12.13 -8.21
C MET A 32 -13.78 -10.79 -8.61
N LYS A 33 -12.86 -10.85 -9.59
CA LYS A 33 -12.19 -9.66 -10.12
C LYS A 33 -13.21 -8.62 -10.59
N ASN A 34 -13.03 -7.35 -10.17
CA ASN A 34 -13.88 -6.21 -10.53
C ASN A 34 -15.39 -6.40 -10.24
N ILE A 35 -15.79 -7.36 -9.43
CA ILE A 35 -17.23 -7.70 -9.27
C ILE A 35 -18.09 -6.49 -8.88
N PHE A 36 -17.56 -5.57 -8.02
CA PHE A 36 -18.23 -4.34 -7.58
C PHE A 36 -17.48 -3.07 -8.01
N ALA A 37 -16.56 -3.14 -8.98
CA ALA A 37 -15.77 -1.98 -9.36
C ALA A 37 -16.62 -0.87 -10.00
N ASP A 38 -16.20 0.39 -9.81
CA ASP A 38 -16.84 1.59 -10.39
C ASP A 38 -18.33 1.76 -10.03
N MET A 39 -18.78 1.23 -8.90
CA MET A 39 -20.12 1.48 -8.37
C MET A 39 -20.12 2.78 -7.53
N ILE A 40 -19.81 3.89 -8.16
CA ILE A 40 -19.53 5.18 -7.53
C ILE A 40 -20.62 5.74 -6.61
N SER A 41 -21.88 5.28 -6.75
CA SER A 41 -23.00 5.69 -5.88
C SER A 41 -23.29 4.69 -4.77
N LEU A 42 -22.56 3.57 -4.69
CA LEU A 42 -22.84 2.50 -3.72
C LEU A 42 -22.56 2.99 -2.29
N ASN A 43 -23.57 2.92 -1.43
CA ASN A 43 -23.47 3.31 -0.02
C ASN A 43 -23.60 2.12 0.92
N ASP A 44 -24.43 1.13 0.56
CA ASP A 44 -24.73 -0.05 1.38
C ASP A 44 -24.59 -1.31 0.53
N LEU A 45 -23.73 -2.23 0.97
CA LEU A 45 -23.48 -3.51 0.33
C LEU A 45 -23.57 -4.64 1.35
N LYS A 46 -24.58 -5.50 1.19
CA LYS A 46 -24.78 -6.66 2.06
C LYS A 46 -24.26 -7.94 1.42
N ILE A 47 -23.09 -8.37 1.88
CA ILE A 47 -22.35 -9.54 1.39
C ILE A 47 -21.92 -10.47 2.55
N THR A 48 -22.61 -10.41 3.68
CA THR A 48 -22.23 -11.15 4.90
C THR A 48 -22.26 -12.67 4.75
N LYS A 49 -22.86 -13.20 3.68
CA LYS A 49 -22.86 -14.63 3.35
C LYS A 49 -22.08 -14.98 2.07
N PHE A 50 -21.28 -14.05 1.57
CA PHE A 50 -20.42 -14.34 0.45
C PHE A 50 -19.36 -15.38 0.82
N GLY A 51 -19.48 -16.60 0.31
CA GLY A 51 -18.44 -17.62 0.44
C GLY A 51 -17.26 -17.27 -0.49
N THR A 52 -16.09 -17.05 0.09
CA THR A 52 -14.89 -16.68 -0.67
C THR A 52 -13.77 -17.71 -0.56
N SER A 53 -14.03 -18.86 0.07
CA SER A 53 -13.03 -19.87 0.38
C SER A 53 -12.32 -20.47 -0.85
N ASN A 54 -12.95 -20.42 -2.03
CA ASN A 54 -12.38 -20.90 -3.29
C ASN A 54 -11.87 -19.80 -4.22
N VAL A 55 -12.05 -18.52 -3.84
CA VAL A 55 -11.66 -17.40 -4.69
C VAL A 55 -10.15 -17.28 -4.78
N GLN A 56 -9.64 -17.09 -6.01
CA GLN A 56 -8.23 -16.93 -6.32
C GLN A 56 -7.89 -15.50 -6.77
N ASP A 57 -8.84 -14.77 -7.34
CA ASP A 57 -8.66 -13.40 -7.82
C ASP A 57 -9.74 -12.48 -7.22
N MET A 58 -9.30 -11.53 -6.39
CA MET A 58 -10.09 -10.45 -5.80
C MET A 58 -9.59 -9.07 -6.26
N SER A 59 -8.76 -9.04 -7.32
CA SER A 59 -8.22 -7.78 -7.81
C SER A 59 -9.33 -6.82 -8.23
N TYR A 60 -9.20 -5.55 -7.87
CA TYR A 60 -10.17 -4.48 -8.15
C TYR A 60 -11.59 -4.74 -7.60
N MET A 61 -11.78 -5.64 -6.64
CA MET A 61 -13.12 -6.07 -6.20
C MET A 61 -14.03 -4.89 -5.81
N PHE A 62 -13.49 -3.91 -5.08
CA PHE A 62 -14.20 -2.69 -4.66
C PHE A 62 -13.61 -1.42 -5.25
N TYR A 63 -12.86 -1.55 -6.36
CA TYR A 63 -12.17 -0.41 -6.99
C TYR A 63 -13.14 0.74 -7.27
N ASN A 64 -12.72 1.97 -6.90
CA ASN A 64 -13.42 3.22 -7.20
C ASN A 64 -14.87 3.28 -6.66
N ASN A 65 -15.15 2.61 -5.53
CA ASN A 65 -16.41 2.74 -4.80
C ASN A 65 -16.34 3.98 -3.88
N GLU A 66 -16.44 5.16 -4.50
CA GLU A 66 -16.15 6.45 -3.87
C GLU A 66 -17.02 6.76 -2.65
N ASN A 67 -18.25 6.24 -2.59
CA ASN A 67 -19.24 6.59 -1.57
C ASN A 67 -19.44 5.55 -0.48
N ILE A 68 -18.85 4.36 -0.60
CA ILE A 68 -18.95 3.33 0.44
C ILE A 68 -18.17 3.78 1.69
N GLU A 69 -18.82 3.73 2.85
CA GLU A 69 -18.21 4.16 4.11
C GLU A 69 -17.81 2.97 4.98
N ASN A 70 -18.55 1.87 4.90
CA ASN A 70 -18.32 0.66 5.69
C ASN A 70 -18.40 -0.57 4.80
N LEU A 71 -17.51 -1.53 5.04
CA LEU A 71 -17.51 -2.85 4.41
C LEU A 71 -17.40 -3.92 5.49
N GLU A 72 -18.37 -4.83 5.52
CA GLU A 72 -18.35 -5.98 6.43
C GLU A 72 -17.70 -7.17 5.73
N LEU A 73 -16.42 -7.42 6.01
CA LEU A 73 -15.59 -8.45 5.37
C LEU A 73 -15.26 -9.62 6.31
N PHE A 74 -15.86 -9.68 7.50
CA PHE A 74 -15.53 -10.69 8.52
C PHE A 74 -15.81 -12.14 8.08
N SER A 75 -16.66 -12.34 7.06
CA SER A 75 -16.96 -13.66 6.49
C SER A 75 -16.00 -14.08 5.36
N PHE A 76 -15.10 -13.20 4.96
CA PHE A 76 -14.20 -13.48 3.84
C PHE A 76 -13.09 -14.45 4.25
N GLU A 77 -13.01 -15.56 3.54
CA GLU A 77 -11.90 -16.50 3.62
C GLU A 77 -10.97 -16.29 2.41
N THR A 78 -9.73 -15.92 2.65
CA THR A 78 -8.79 -15.54 1.58
C THR A 78 -7.67 -16.56 1.35
N LYS A 79 -7.80 -17.77 1.92
CA LYS A 79 -6.76 -18.81 1.92
C LYS A 79 -6.26 -19.25 0.52
N ASN A 80 -7.04 -19.04 -0.53
CA ASN A 80 -6.69 -19.39 -1.91
C ASN A 80 -6.41 -18.17 -2.80
N VAL A 81 -6.53 -16.95 -2.26
CA VAL A 81 -6.39 -15.72 -3.05
C VAL A 81 -4.93 -15.49 -3.41
N LYS A 82 -4.68 -15.17 -4.69
CA LYS A 82 -3.37 -14.86 -5.26
C LYS A 82 -3.22 -13.38 -5.58
N ASP A 83 -4.31 -12.72 -5.95
CA ASP A 83 -4.29 -11.33 -6.40
C ASP A 83 -5.35 -10.50 -5.67
N MET A 84 -4.91 -9.48 -4.93
CA MET A 84 -5.71 -8.46 -4.27
C MET A 84 -5.31 -7.05 -4.70
N SER A 85 -4.58 -6.94 -5.83
CA SER A 85 -4.15 -5.63 -6.33
C SER A 85 -5.35 -4.72 -6.58
N TYR A 86 -5.24 -3.44 -6.20
CA TYR A 86 -6.28 -2.41 -6.34
C TYR A 86 -7.62 -2.72 -5.63
N MET A 87 -7.70 -3.71 -4.74
CA MET A 87 -8.97 -4.20 -4.20
C MET A 87 -9.83 -3.09 -3.60
N PHE A 88 -9.26 -2.14 -2.86
CA PHE A 88 -9.96 -1.00 -2.25
C PHE A 88 -9.54 0.34 -2.84
N SER A 89 -8.74 0.35 -3.91
CA SER A 89 -8.24 1.59 -4.50
C SER A 89 -9.40 2.50 -4.92
N GLY A 90 -9.33 3.78 -4.52
CA GLY A 90 -10.39 4.75 -4.82
C GLY A 90 -11.64 4.67 -3.93
N CYS A 91 -11.62 3.90 -2.85
CA CYS A 91 -12.68 3.91 -1.82
C CYS A 91 -12.53 5.15 -0.94
N LYS A 92 -12.93 6.32 -1.45
CA LYS A 92 -12.57 7.63 -0.89
C LYS A 92 -13.16 7.90 0.49
N LYS A 93 -14.34 7.32 0.82
CA LYS A 93 -15.05 7.61 2.08
C LYS A 93 -14.80 6.59 3.19
N ILE A 94 -14.20 5.45 2.91
CA ILE A 94 -13.86 4.48 3.96
C ILE A 94 -12.90 5.14 4.95
N LYS A 95 -13.26 5.07 6.24
CA LYS A 95 -12.44 5.62 7.33
C LYS A 95 -11.62 4.57 8.06
N LYS A 96 -12.12 3.35 8.11
CA LYS A 96 -11.50 2.25 8.85
C LYS A 96 -11.62 0.94 8.08
N LEU A 97 -10.53 0.18 8.06
CA LEU A 97 -10.51 -1.19 7.56
C LEU A 97 -9.90 -2.12 8.60
N GLU A 98 -10.66 -3.13 8.98
CA GLU A 98 -10.21 -4.22 9.85
C GLU A 98 -10.02 -5.47 8.99
N LEU A 99 -8.76 -5.78 8.70
CA LEU A 99 -8.36 -6.88 7.81
C LEU A 99 -7.52 -7.92 8.57
N ASP A 100 -7.78 -8.06 9.86
CA ASP A 100 -7.10 -9.04 10.71
C ASP A 100 -7.38 -10.46 10.20
N ASN A 101 -6.34 -11.27 10.08
CA ASN A 101 -6.38 -12.61 9.48
C ASN A 101 -6.81 -12.67 7.99
N PHE A 102 -6.90 -11.52 7.30
CA PHE A 102 -7.29 -11.47 5.89
C PHE A 102 -6.18 -11.97 4.94
N PHE A 103 -4.94 -12.00 5.39
CA PHE A 103 -3.76 -12.27 4.55
C PHE A 103 -2.96 -13.50 5.04
N THR A 104 -3.59 -14.48 5.62
CA THR A 104 -2.92 -15.61 6.29
C THR A 104 -2.40 -16.70 5.35
N ASN A 105 -2.58 -16.56 4.04
CA ASN A 105 -2.26 -17.61 3.08
C ASN A 105 -0.87 -17.45 2.46
N ASP A 106 -0.30 -18.59 2.05
CA ASP A 106 0.98 -18.69 1.35
C ASP A 106 0.89 -18.46 -0.18
N ASN A 107 -0.30 -18.19 -0.72
CA ASN A 107 -0.52 -18.10 -2.16
C ASN A 107 -0.58 -16.66 -2.65
N LEU A 108 -0.63 -15.68 -1.74
CA LEU A 108 -0.79 -14.27 -2.10
C LEU A 108 0.47 -13.75 -2.78
N GLU A 109 0.31 -13.23 -4.00
CA GLU A 109 1.39 -12.75 -4.85
C GLU A 109 1.34 -11.25 -5.14
N LYS A 110 0.13 -10.63 -5.08
CA LYS A 110 -0.07 -9.24 -5.47
C LYS A 110 -0.97 -8.47 -4.52
N ILE A 111 -0.48 -7.31 -4.05
CA ILE A 111 -1.20 -6.33 -3.24
C ILE A 111 -0.91 -4.88 -3.67
N ASN A 112 -0.20 -4.68 -4.79
CA ASN A 112 0.15 -3.33 -5.24
C ASN A 112 -1.11 -2.47 -5.40
N SER A 113 -1.02 -1.21 -5.03
CA SER A 113 -2.11 -0.21 -5.06
C SER A 113 -3.38 -0.59 -4.29
N MET A 114 -3.33 -1.60 -3.39
CA MET A 114 -4.55 -2.15 -2.77
C MET A 114 -5.39 -1.10 -2.06
N PHE A 115 -4.75 -0.10 -1.42
CA PHE A 115 -5.41 0.99 -0.69
C PHE A 115 -5.18 2.37 -1.32
N SER A 116 -4.63 2.42 -2.54
CA SER A 116 -4.33 3.68 -3.21
C SER A 116 -5.58 4.55 -3.30
N SER A 117 -5.43 5.85 -3.04
CA SER A 117 -6.52 6.84 -3.11
C SER A 117 -7.71 6.60 -2.16
N CYS A 118 -7.48 5.90 -1.05
CA CYS A 118 -8.42 5.85 0.08
C CYS A 118 -8.26 7.13 0.93
N TYR A 119 -8.71 8.27 0.40
CA TYR A 119 -8.42 9.62 0.90
C TYR A 119 -8.77 9.84 2.38
N ASN A 120 -9.87 9.26 2.85
CA ASN A 120 -10.36 9.44 4.22
C ASN A 120 -10.05 8.26 5.14
N LEU A 121 -9.25 7.28 4.68
CA LEU A 121 -8.85 6.14 5.50
C LEU A 121 -7.96 6.63 6.66
N GLU A 122 -8.49 6.58 7.87
CA GLU A 122 -7.85 7.05 9.11
C GLU A 122 -7.06 5.93 9.79
N LYS A 123 -7.61 4.72 9.75
CA LYS A 123 -7.05 3.55 10.44
C LYS A 123 -7.17 2.29 9.59
N ILE A 124 -6.09 1.52 9.57
CA ILE A 124 -6.08 0.15 9.03
C ILE A 124 -5.44 -0.81 10.03
N SER A 125 -6.07 -1.97 10.22
CA SER A 125 -5.52 -3.07 11.01
C SER A 125 -5.32 -4.28 10.12
N MET A 126 -4.09 -4.81 10.10
CA MET A 126 -3.68 -5.98 9.34
C MET A 126 -2.78 -6.85 10.22
N THR A 127 -3.37 -7.56 11.17
CA THR A 127 -2.65 -8.54 11.99
C THR A 127 -2.63 -9.90 11.30
N ASN A 128 -1.62 -10.72 11.60
CA ASN A 128 -1.42 -12.04 11.00
C ASN A 128 -1.35 -11.98 9.45
N ILE A 129 -0.62 -11.01 8.92
CA ILE A 129 -0.42 -10.85 7.48
C ILE A 129 0.83 -11.61 7.01
N ASN A 130 0.68 -12.45 5.99
CA ASN A 130 1.80 -13.15 5.34
C ASN A 130 2.09 -12.55 3.97
N THR A 131 3.18 -11.80 3.88
CA THR A 131 3.60 -11.13 2.64
C THR A 131 4.84 -11.76 1.99
N LYS A 132 5.25 -12.96 2.43
CA LYS A 132 6.52 -13.58 2.01
C LYS A 132 6.67 -13.78 0.49
N ASN A 133 5.56 -13.90 -0.27
CA ASN A 133 5.60 -14.11 -1.71
C ASN A 133 5.32 -12.84 -2.52
N ILE A 134 5.10 -11.71 -1.84
CA ILE A 134 4.88 -10.42 -2.50
C ILE A 134 6.20 -9.91 -3.08
N LYS A 135 6.14 -9.49 -4.35
CA LYS A 135 7.27 -8.88 -5.07
C LYS A 135 7.08 -7.40 -5.36
N ASP A 136 5.84 -6.94 -5.36
CA ASP A 136 5.46 -5.57 -5.69
C ASP A 136 4.56 -5.01 -4.60
N MET A 137 5.04 -3.98 -3.89
CA MET A 137 4.31 -3.20 -2.89
C MET A 137 4.16 -1.73 -3.32
N SER A 138 4.39 -1.47 -4.63
CA SER A 138 4.26 -0.12 -5.17
C SER A 138 2.86 0.45 -4.94
N HIS A 139 2.78 1.72 -4.62
CA HIS A 139 1.53 2.46 -4.44
C HIS A 139 0.57 1.90 -3.37
N LEU A 140 1.02 1.01 -2.47
CA LEU A 140 0.14 0.26 -1.56
C LEU A 140 -0.79 1.18 -0.74
N PHE A 141 -0.26 2.29 -0.21
CA PHE A 141 -0.99 3.30 0.58
C PHE A 141 -0.96 4.69 -0.08
N GLU A 142 -0.69 4.77 -1.37
CA GLU A 142 -0.61 6.03 -2.09
C GLU A 142 -1.86 6.88 -1.90
N ASN A 143 -1.70 8.19 -1.59
CA ASN A 143 -2.79 9.15 -1.38
C ASN A 143 -3.77 8.78 -0.25
N CYS A 144 -3.33 8.02 0.75
CA CYS A 144 -4.08 7.83 1.99
C CYS A 144 -3.84 9.04 2.91
N TYR A 145 -4.34 10.23 2.52
CA TYR A 145 -4.04 11.51 3.18
C TYR A 145 -4.34 11.53 4.68
N SER A 146 -5.43 10.86 5.08
CA SER A 146 -5.92 10.84 6.47
C SER A 146 -5.35 9.71 7.31
N LEU A 147 -4.55 8.81 6.72
CA LEU A 147 -4.03 7.64 7.43
C LEU A 147 -3.13 8.07 8.58
N SER A 148 -3.61 7.89 9.81
CA SER A 148 -2.92 8.27 11.04
C SER A 148 -2.54 7.08 11.91
N SER A 149 -3.11 5.91 11.64
CA SER A 149 -2.82 4.66 12.38
C SER A 149 -2.73 3.47 11.43
N LEU A 150 -1.56 2.83 11.43
CA LEU A 150 -1.26 1.64 10.67
C LEU A 150 -0.86 0.52 11.64
N GLU A 151 -1.80 -0.39 11.93
CA GLU A 151 -1.58 -1.51 12.85
C GLU A 151 -1.22 -2.76 12.04
N ILE A 152 0.06 -3.05 11.96
CA ILE A 152 0.62 -4.23 11.28
C ILE A 152 1.41 -5.06 12.29
N THR A 153 1.20 -6.38 12.32
CA THR A 153 2.07 -7.28 13.08
C THR A 153 3.40 -7.41 12.35
N THR A 154 4.44 -6.77 12.87
CA THR A 154 5.73 -6.59 12.20
C THR A 154 6.48 -7.88 11.89
N THR A 155 6.22 -8.96 12.65
CA THR A 155 6.89 -10.25 12.46
C THR A 155 6.46 -11.01 11.21
N GLU A 156 5.31 -10.65 10.63
CA GLU A 156 4.71 -11.36 9.49
C GLU A 156 4.61 -10.48 8.23
N PHE A 157 4.81 -9.17 8.39
CA PHE A 157 4.94 -8.25 7.26
C PHE A 157 6.37 -8.35 6.70
N ILE A 158 6.57 -9.34 5.84
CA ILE A 158 7.88 -9.72 5.30
C ILE A 158 8.10 -9.00 3.97
N THR A 159 9.24 -8.31 3.82
CA THR A 159 9.59 -7.59 2.58
C THR A 159 10.81 -8.16 1.87
N THR A 160 11.33 -9.30 2.32
CA THR A 160 12.57 -9.92 1.84
C THR A 160 12.56 -10.27 0.34
N ASN A 161 11.39 -10.44 -0.26
CA ASN A 161 11.21 -10.77 -1.67
C ASN A 161 10.70 -9.60 -2.52
N VAL A 162 10.49 -8.44 -1.89
CA VAL A 162 9.96 -7.26 -2.60
C VAL A 162 11.05 -6.65 -3.49
N ILE A 163 10.65 -6.33 -4.73
CA ILE A 163 11.52 -5.75 -5.76
C ILE A 163 11.16 -4.28 -6.00
N ASP A 164 9.90 -3.91 -5.80
CA ASP A 164 9.39 -2.57 -6.05
C ASP A 164 8.60 -2.04 -4.85
N MET A 165 9.02 -0.86 -4.35
CA MET A 165 8.38 -0.11 -3.26
C MET A 165 8.12 1.35 -3.64
N ASN A 166 8.14 1.66 -4.97
CA ASN A 166 7.91 3.04 -5.37
C ASN A 166 6.56 3.55 -4.88
N ASN A 167 6.51 4.79 -4.43
CA ASN A 167 5.30 5.48 -3.97
C ASN A 167 4.47 4.73 -2.90
N MET A 168 5.07 3.77 -2.17
CA MET A 168 4.33 2.92 -1.23
C MET A 168 3.50 3.73 -0.20
N PHE A 169 4.03 4.86 0.29
CA PHE A 169 3.37 5.77 1.23
C PHE A 169 3.24 7.19 0.67
N LEU A 170 3.26 7.35 -0.66
CA LEU A 170 3.12 8.66 -1.28
C LEU A 170 1.88 9.38 -0.74
N ASN A 171 2.08 10.61 -0.19
CA ASN A 171 1.03 11.45 0.38
C ASN A 171 0.25 10.82 1.55
N CYS A 172 0.87 9.97 2.37
CA CYS A 172 0.33 9.61 3.69
C CYS A 172 0.56 10.77 4.66
N GLU A 173 -0.13 11.90 4.43
CA GLU A 173 0.17 13.19 5.07
C GLU A 173 0.02 13.18 6.60
N SER A 174 -0.88 12.34 7.13
CA SER A 174 -1.24 12.28 8.55
C SER A 174 -0.49 11.20 9.34
N LEU A 175 0.36 10.38 8.71
CA LEU A 175 1.03 9.24 9.35
C LEU A 175 2.28 9.71 10.13
N PRO A 176 2.26 9.65 11.49
CA PRO A 176 3.35 10.22 12.29
C PRO A 176 4.56 9.30 12.42
N GLU A 177 4.36 7.98 12.27
CA GLU A 177 5.39 6.95 12.39
C GLU A 177 5.05 5.73 11.53
N ILE A 178 6.07 5.00 11.10
CA ILE A 178 5.94 3.74 10.36
C ILE A 178 6.73 2.67 11.11
N LYS A 179 6.01 1.72 11.71
CA LYS A 179 6.58 0.64 12.53
C LYS A 179 6.76 -0.66 11.74
N ILE A 180 7.26 -0.58 10.53
CA ILE A 180 7.55 -1.73 9.69
C ILE A 180 9.06 -1.98 9.71
N ASN A 181 9.46 -3.24 9.92
CA ASN A 181 10.85 -3.66 9.77
C ASN A 181 11.09 -4.07 8.32
N PHE A 182 11.49 -3.10 7.51
CA PHE A 182 11.79 -3.37 6.09
C PHE A 182 13.07 -4.19 5.93
N ASP A 183 13.07 -5.18 5.06
CA ASP A 183 14.25 -5.77 4.44
C ASP A 183 14.19 -5.40 2.95
N THR A 184 15.10 -4.56 2.49
CA THR A 184 15.03 -3.97 1.15
C THR A 184 16.13 -4.45 0.21
N LYS A 185 16.84 -5.52 0.57
CA LYS A 185 18.02 -5.98 -0.18
C LYS A 185 17.75 -6.40 -1.64
N LEU A 186 16.51 -6.69 -2.02
CA LEU A 186 16.11 -6.99 -3.39
C LEU A 186 15.39 -5.82 -4.09
N VAL A 187 15.12 -4.74 -3.38
CA VAL A 187 14.39 -3.59 -3.92
C VAL A 187 15.24 -2.84 -4.94
N GLN A 188 14.64 -2.53 -6.09
CA GLN A 188 15.28 -1.84 -7.21
C GLN A 188 14.76 -0.41 -7.38
N ASP A 189 13.52 -0.13 -7.00
CA ASP A 189 12.93 1.22 -7.04
C ASP A 189 12.31 1.60 -5.69
N MET A 190 12.74 2.74 -5.13
CA MET A 190 12.22 3.36 -3.91
C MET A 190 11.80 4.81 -4.17
N SER A 191 11.61 5.19 -5.44
CA SER A 191 11.23 6.56 -5.77
C SER A 191 9.91 6.92 -5.10
N GLY A 192 9.85 8.11 -4.50
CA GLY A 192 8.67 8.63 -3.84
C GLY A 192 8.14 7.79 -2.67
N MET A 193 8.89 6.80 -2.15
CA MET A 193 8.37 5.85 -1.14
C MET A 193 7.70 6.54 0.05
N PHE A 194 8.23 7.66 0.50
CA PHE A 194 7.69 8.48 1.62
C PHE A 194 7.36 9.91 1.20
N GLN A 195 7.25 10.18 -0.11
CA GLN A 195 6.95 11.51 -0.61
C GLN A 195 5.65 12.05 -0.01
N GLY A 196 5.68 13.26 0.53
CA GLY A 196 4.50 13.92 1.10
C GLY A 196 4.02 13.35 2.43
N CYS A 197 4.83 12.53 3.13
CA CYS A 197 4.54 12.08 4.50
C CYS A 197 4.79 13.24 5.48
N LYS A 198 3.93 14.27 5.47
CA LYS A 198 4.15 15.55 6.18
C LYS A 198 4.27 15.41 7.69
N ALA A 199 3.52 14.47 8.29
CA ALA A 199 3.51 14.24 9.74
C ALA A 199 4.63 13.30 10.21
N LEU A 200 5.35 12.61 9.31
CA LEU A 200 6.37 11.64 9.65
C LEU A 200 7.56 12.32 10.37
N GLN A 201 7.76 11.96 11.63
CA GLN A 201 8.81 12.56 12.47
C GLN A 201 10.09 11.73 12.50
N ASN A 202 9.95 10.41 12.51
CA ASN A 202 11.06 9.47 12.58
C ASN A 202 10.74 8.23 11.73
N ILE A 203 11.79 7.62 11.20
CA ILE A 203 11.70 6.34 10.50
C ILE A 203 12.92 5.47 10.83
N ASN A 204 12.68 4.20 11.10
CA ASN A 204 13.77 3.23 11.26
C ASN A 204 14.23 2.74 9.88
N LEU A 205 15.49 2.99 9.55
CA LEU A 205 16.14 2.59 8.30
C LEU A 205 17.12 1.42 8.48
N ASP A 206 17.13 0.71 9.61
CA ASP A 206 18.11 -0.35 9.90
C ASP A 206 18.09 -1.50 8.88
N GLY A 207 16.93 -1.80 8.32
CA GLY A 207 16.77 -2.84 7.29
C GLY A 207 16.91 -2.35 5.84
N PHE A 208 17.28 -1.08 5.63
CA PHE A 208 17.38 -0.48 4.29
C PHE A 208 18.74 -0.77 3.65
N ASP A 209 18.88 -1.89 2.98
CA ASP A 209 19.99 -2.13 2.04
C ASP A 209 19.58 -1.63 0.64
N THR A 210 20.23 -0.57 0.17
CA THR A 210 19.93 0.06 -1.13
C THR A 210 20.89 -0.36 -2.23
N SER A 211 21.64 -1.45 -2.05
CA SER A 211 22.69 -1.87 -2.99
C SER A 211 22.19 -2.22 -4.40
N LEU A 212 20.92 -2.59 -4.56
CA LEU A 212 20.28 -2.85 -5.85
C LEU A 212 19.39 -1.71 -6.34
N VAL A 213 19.24 -0.65 -5.55
CA VAL A 213 18.36 0.48 -5.90
C VAL A 213 19.00 1.33 -6.98
N HIS A 214 18.22 1.66 -8.03
CA HIS A 214 18.63 2.51 -9.13
C HIS A 214 18.02 3.93 -9.05
N ASN A 215 16.92 4.09 -8.30
CA ASN A 215 16.14 5.32 -8.25
C ASN A 215 15.70 5.65 -6.81
N LEU A 216 16.18 6.80 -6.30
CA LEU A 216 15.83 7.38 -5.00
C LEU A 216 15.15 8.75 -5.14
N LYS A 217 14.73 9.10 -6.37
CA LYS A 217 14.04 10.37 -6.66
C LYS A 217 12.85 10.57 -5.70
N ASN A 218 12.73 11.76 -5.12
CA ASN A 218 11.63 12.16 -4.24
C ASN A 218 11.43 11.29 -3.00
N MET A 219 12.34 10.39 -2.62
CA MET A 219 12.08 9.38 -1.58
C MET A 219 11.51 9.97 -0.29
N PHE A 220 12.00 11.13 0.17
CA PHE A 220 11.54 11.87 1.34
C PHE A 220 11.01 13.28 1.01
N TYR A 221 10.70 13.55 -0.27
CA TYR A 221 10.17 14.85 -0.70
C TYR A 221 8.99 15.30 0.17
N GLY A 222 9.05 16.49 0.76
CA GLY A 222 7.96 17.04 1.56
C GLY A 222 7.68 16.30 2.87
N CYS A 223 8.65 15.56 3.42
CA CYS A 223 8.58 15.04 4.79
C CYS A 223 8.83 16.18 5.79
N GLU A 224 7.87 17.10 5.88
CA GLU A 224 8.03 18.40 6.55
C GLU A 224 8.34 18.30 8.05
N SER A 225 7.95 17.20 8.71
CA SER A 225 8.15 16.99 10.15
C SER A 225 9.33 16.09 10.49
N LEU A 226 10.03 15.56 9.49
CA LEU A 226 11.16 14.66 9.68
C LEU A 226 12.32 15.41 10.35
N LEU A 227 12.82 14.88 11.48
CA LEU A 227 13.82 15.58 12.33
C LEU A 227 15.25 15.12 12.00
N SER A 228 15.43 13.83 11.81
CA SER A 228 16.75 13.25 11.54
C SER A 228 16.63 11.95 10.77
N LEU A 229 17.70 11.59 10.07
CA LEU A 229 17.86 10.31 9.39
C LEU A 229 19.26 9.74 9.65
N ASP A 230 19.35 8.42 9.73
CA ASP A 230 20.62 7.70 9.67
C ASP A 230 20.72 6.89 8.39
N LEU A 231 21.66 7.23 7.51
CA LEU A 231 21.90 6.59 6.22
C LEU A 231 22.98 5.48 6.31
N ASN A 232 23.22 4.93 7.49
CA ASN A 232 24.25 3.92 7.75
C ASN A 232 24.16 2.71 6.79
N LYS A 233 22.96 2.31 6.39
CA LYS A 233 22.72 1.15 5.50
C LYS A 233 22.61 1.51 4.02
N PHE A 234 22.61 2.80 3.68
CA PHE A 234 22.49 3.23 2.29
C PHE A 234 23.77 2.98 1.52
N LYS A 235 23.64 2.25 0.42
CA LYS A 235 24.69 1.97 -0.57
C LYS A 235 24.19 2.44 -1.94
N THR A 236 24.73 3.53 -2.43
CA THR A 236 24.18 4.20 -3.61
C THR A 236 24.98 3.99 -4.88
N ASN A 237 25.86 2.97 -4.89
CA ASN A 237 26.74 2.62 -6.02
C ASN A 237 26.01 2.35 -7.35
N ASN A 238 24.71 2.07 -7.33
CA ASN A 238 23.88 1.81 -8.50
C ASN A 238 22.80 2.87 -8.76
N VAL A 239 22.72 3.89 -7.90
CA VAL A 239 21.70 4.94 -8.02
C VAL A 239 22.10 5.93 -9.12
N SER A 240 21.17 6.20 -10.04
CA SER A 240 21.32 7.21 -11.09
C SER A 240 20.55 8.51 -10.82
N ASP A 241 19.44 8.46 -10.07
CA ASP A 241 18.63 9.64 -9.78
C ASP A 241 18.36 9.77 -8.26
N MET A 242 18.81 10.90 -7.69
CA MET A 242 18.56 11.34 -6.31
C MET A 242 17.87 12.71 -6.27
N SER A 243 17.28 13.14 -7.42
CA SER A 243 16.65 14.46 -7.51
C SER A 243 15.53 14.59 -6.49
N PHE A 244 15.49 15.75 -5.83
CA PHE A 244 14.48 16.13 -4.84
C PHE A 244 14.35 15.15 -3.65
N MET A 245 15.37 14.31 -3.37
CA MET A 245 15.27 13.25 -2.37
C MET A 245 14.85 13.76 -0.98
N PHE A 246 15.33 14.95 -0.57
CA PHE A 246 15.00 15.60 0.70
C PHE A 246 14.34 16.98 0.51
N TYR A 247 13.82 17.28 -0.68
CA TYR A 247 13.18 18.55 -0.99
C TYR A 247 12.07 18.88 0.03
N GLU A 248 12.04 20.12 0.56
CA GLU A 248 11.07 20.58 1.57
C GLU A 248 11.01 19.71 2.85
N CYS A 249 12.09 19.07 3.25
CA CYS A 249 12.20 18.47 4.58
C CYS A 249 12.48 19.56 5.61
N LYS A 250 11.48 20.42 5.89
CA LYS A 250 11.61 21.72 6.59
C LYS A 250 12.19 21.64 7.99
N LYS A 251 12.02 20.50 8.69
CA LYS A 251 12.50 20.27 10.06
C LYS A 251 13.71 19.35 10.13
N LEU A 252 14.29 18.98 9.01
CA LEU A 252 15.42 18.06 8.97
C LEU A 252 16.70 18.77 9.43
N GLU A 253 17.12 18.48 10.66
CA GLU A 253 18.28 19.09 11.29
C GLU A 253 19.56 18.26 11.10
N LYS A 254 19.42 16.94 10.94
CA LYS A 254 20.56 16.03 10.91
C LYS A 254 20.36 14.86 9.96
N ILE A 255 21.37 14.60 9.14
CA ILE A 255 21.51 13.36 8.36
C ILE A 255 22.83 12.71 8.78
N GLU A 256 22.73 11.61 9.55
CA GLU A 256 23.90 10.85 9.94
C GLU A 256 24.37 9.98 8.75
N ASN A 257 25.67 9.75 8.69
CA ASN A 257 26.29 8.90 7.67
C ASN A 257 26.03 9.34 6.22
N ILE A 258 25.77 10.62 5.98
CA ILE A 258 25.56 11.17 4.63
C ILE A 258 26.75 10.91 3.70
N ASN A 259 27.96 10.77 4.26
CA ASN A 259 29.18 10.43 3.53
C ASN A 259 29.21 9.00 2.99
N ASN A 260 28.26 8.15 3.35
CA ASN A 260 28.08 6.83 2.75
C ASN A 260 27.46 6.87 1.34
N LEU A 261 26.88 8.03 0.96
CA LEU A 261 26.29 8.18 -0.37
C LEU A 261 27.40 8.23 -1.44
N ASP A 262 27.55 7.14 -2.18
CA ASP A 262 28.38 7.10 -3.39
C ASP A 262 27.63 7.77 -4.54
N THR A 263 28.17 8.88 -5.04
CA THR A 263 27.55 9.65 -6.12
C THR A 263 28.24 9.40 -7.48
N SER A 264 29.10 8.42 -7.58
CA SER A 264 29.93 8.17 -8.79
C SER A 264 29.11 7.83 -10.04
N LYS A 265 27.89 7.29 -9.86
CA LYS A 265 26.96 6.96 -10.97
C LYS A 265 25.73 7.87 -11.01
N VAL A 266 25.61 8.84 -10.09
CA VAL A 266 24.45 9.70 -10.05
C VAL A 266 24.49 10.72 -11.18
N GLU A 267 23.44 10.73 -11.98
CA GLU A 267 23.27 11.64 -13.11
C GLU A 267 22.44 12.88 -12.75
N ASN A 268 21.57 12.77 -11.72
CA ASN A 268 20.67 13.84 -11.31
C ASN A 268 20.57 13.97 -9.78
N MET A 269 20.91 15.16 -9.26
CA MET A 269 20.73 15.57 -7.86
C MET A 269 20.01 16.92 -7.76
N GLU A 270 19.18 17.27 -8.76
CA GLU A 270 18.41 18.51 -8.77
C GLU A 270 17.61 18.66 -7.48
N GLY A 271 17.72 19.83 -6.84
CA GLY A 271 16.91 20.21 -5.69
C GLY A 271 17.00 19.26 -4.48
N MET A 272 18.02 18.39 -4.39
CA MET A 272 18.10 17.30 -3.39
C MET A 272 17.85 17.77 -1.95
N PHE A 273 18.30 18.98 -1.56
CA PHE A 273 18.13 19.56 -0.23
C PHE A 273 17.42 20.93 -0.26
N GLN A 274 16.78 21.28 -1.36
CA GLN A 274 16.11 22.57 -1.46
C GLN A 274 14.95 22.65 -0.46
N GLY A 275 14.93 23.68 0.37
CA GLY A 275 13.86 23.91 1.37
C GLY A 275 14.03 23.10 2.67
N CYS A 276 15.22 22.50 2.92
CA CYS A 276 15.55 21.92 4.21
C CYS A 276 15.88 23.02 5.24
#